data_2c05f4c05f45b99b18e4c69f376e3c70
#
_entry.id   2c05f4c05f45b99b18e4c69f376e3c70
#
_cell.length_a   1.000
_cell.length_b   1.000
_cell.length_c   1.000
_cell.angle_alpha   90.00
_cell.angle_beta   90.00
_cell.angle_gamma   90.00
#
_symmetry.space_group_name_H-M   'P 1'
#
loop_
_entity.id
_entity.type
_entity.pdbx_description
1 polymer ?
#
loop_
_entity_poly.entity_id
_entity_poly.type
_entity_poly.pdbx_seq_one_letter_code
_entity_poly.pdbx_strand_id
1 'polypeptide(L)'
;MVELLLKWSPELVDQVDSSGSTPLHFASSDGDLTIVRAILSTAPPTRTMYKKDSGGQSALHVAARMGHAGIVVEMVRRCPDAIELRDNDGRTFVHTAAREKRSNVVALATTTAFQRGHLDTQDRDGNTPLHLAVAAGAHSVVKDLLRKGKVRTNVLNNDGHTAFDLAAGSTNFFTMVSLVVTLVAYGAQLRPQRQDHLKPWRWSGGNDAATAVGWQGIDKTSDSLAVVAVLIASSAFAAGFNLPGGYNGTTGEAILSRKVFFKWFLCLDTVAVATSVVAVVLLVYGKASRSAGSWKSFVLALHCMWVSLVSLLLAFFAALTAVVSAREAFFYVLLAIYTAIYFLTMFIVEWIGPRTGFRIVWRFLRQYKRLKAPHVIKRQYPLAGAIVLNLIVFWVTSLSAYVVILFIRAKSDSEVRLATSPAPSPL
;
A
#
# COMPACT_ATOMS: atom_id res chain seq x y z
N MET A 1 -39.09 -24.51 -16.62
CA MET A 1 -40.24 -23.57 -16.40
C MET A 1 -40.09 -22.30 -17.23
N VAL A 2 -39.03 -21.49 -17.06
CA VAL A 2 -38.82 -20.23 -17.79
C VAL A 2 -38.88 -20.41 -19.32
N GLU A 3 -38.23 -21.41 -19.89
CA GLU A 3 -38.25 -21.71 -21.33
C GLU A 3 -39.65 -22.02 -21.86
N LEU A 4 -40.50 -22.69 -21.06
CA LEU A 4 -41.86 -22.96 -21.43
C LEU A 4 -42.72 -21.69 -21.44
N LEU A 5 -42.55 -20.84 -20.43
CA LEU A 5 -43.25 -19.55 -20.37
C LEU A 5 -42.86 -18.64 -21.54
N LEU A 6 -41.55 -18.60 -21.89
CA LEU A 6 -41.05 -17.79 -23.01
C LEU A 6 -41.52 -18.33 -24.38
N LYS A 7 -41.71 -19.64 -24.51
CA LYS A 7 -42.33 -20.23 -25.73
C LYS A 7 -43.79 -19.88 -25.85
N TRP A 8 -44.53 -19.80 -24.72
CA TRP A 8 -45.95 -19.49 -24.71
C TRP A 8 -46.20 -17.98 -24.92
N SER A 9 -45.39 -17.11 -24.31
CA SER A 9 -45.54 -15.66 -24.45
C SER A 9 -44.16 -15.00 -24.53
N PRO A 10 -43.57 -14.85 -25.73
CA PRO A 10 -42.26 -14.20 -25.94
C PRO A 10 -42.21 -12.74 -25.46
N GLU A 11 -43.37 -12.05 -25.40
CA GLU A 11 -43.46 -10.66 -24.96
C GLU A 11 -43.12 -10.43 -23.49
N LEU A 12 -43.14 -11.49 -22.67
CA LEU A 12 -42.74 -11.43 -21.26
C LEU A 12 -41.32 -10.96 -21.06
N VAL A 13 -40.44 -11.17 -22.05
CA VAL A 13 -39.02 -10.74 -22.02
C VAL A 13 -38.90 -9.22 -21.92
N ASP A 14 -39.86 -8.48 -22.43
CA ASP A 14 -39.83 -7.02 -22.50
C ASP A 14 -40.60 -6.32 -21.40
N GLN A 15 -41.30 -7.06 -20.55
CA GLN A 15 -42.05 -6.48 -19.44
C GLN A 15 -41.11 -5.88 -18.42
N VAL A 16 -41.53 -4.79 -17.81
CA VAL A 16 -40.77 -4.07 -16.78
C VAL A 16 -41.59 -4.00 -15.49
N ASP A 17 -40.88 -4.08 -14.38
CA ASP A 17 -41.48 -3.84 -13.06
C ASP A 17 -41.60 -2.34 -12.75
N SER A 18 -42.04 -2.01 -11.54
CA SER A 18 -42.13 -0.62 -11.05
C SER A 18 -40.78 0.12 -11.02
N SER A 19 -39.66 -0.59 -11.02
CA SER A 19 -38.31 -0.04 -11.07
C SER A 19 -37.75 0.06 -12.49
N GLY A 20 -38.53 -0.30 -13.51
CA GLY A 20 -38.10 -0.37 -14.90
C GLY A 20 -37.21 -1.59 -15.20
N SER A 21 -37.08 -2.53 -14.26
CA SER A 21 -36.26 -3.72 -14.43
C SER A 21 -36.95 -4.78 -15.25
N THR A 22 -36.23 -5.34 -16.23
CA THR A 22 -36.72 -6.44 -17.07
C THR A 22 -36.35 -7.80 -16.45
N PRO A 23 -36.96 -8.91 -16.90
CA PRO A 23 -36.54 -10.27 -16.51
C PRO A 23 -35.05 -10.52 -16.73
N LEU A 24 -34.42 -9.88 -17.72
CA LEU A 24 -32.99 -9.97 -17.97
C LEU A 24 -32.16 -9.30 -16.84
N HIS A 25 -32.65 -8.18 -16.24
CA HIS A 25 -32.00 -7.56 -15.10
C HIS A 25 -32.00 -8.50 -13.88
N PHE A 26 -33.12 -9.15 -13.60
CA PHE A 26 -33.25 -10.12 -12.51
C PHE A 26 -32.33 -11.33 -12.72
N ALA A 27 -32.41 -11.96 -13.90
CA ALA A 27 -31.53 -13.09 -14.21
C ALA A 27 -30.03 -12.72 -14.15
N SER A 28 -29.69 -11.48 -14.49
CA SER A 28 -28.34 -10.95 -14.40
C SER A 28 -27.92 -10.69 -12.96
N SER A 29 -28.83 -10.34 -12.07
CA SER A 29 -28.60 -10.16 -10.65
C SER A 29 -28.39 -11.50 -9.94
N ASP A 30 -29.23 -12.50 -10.26
CA ASP A 30 -29.16 -13.83 -9.65
C ASP A 30 -27.95 -14.66 -10.11
N GLY A 31 -27.44 -14.39 -11.29
CA GLY A 31 -26.30 -15.11 -11.84
C GLY A 31 -26.68 -16.36 -12.65
N ASP A 32 -27.95 -16.57 -12.95
CA ASP A 32 -28.40 -17.75 -13.71
C ASP A 32 -28.17 -17.57 -15.22
N LEU A 33 -27.07 -18.15 -15.67
CA LEU A 33 -26.68 -18.13 -17.07
C LEU A 33 -27.69 -18.86 -17.98
N THR A 34 -28.40 -19.86 -17.45
CA THR A 34 -29.39 -20.65 -18.23
C THR A 34 -30.59 -19.78 -18.57
N ILE A 35 -31.10 -19.05 -17.59
CA ILE A 35 -32.23 -18.12 -17.79
C ILE A 35 -31.80 -16.97 -18.71
N VAL A 36 -30.58 -16.41 -18.51
CA VAL A 36 -30.07 -15.35 -19.42
C VAL A 36 -29.98 -15.82 -20.85
N ARG A 37 -29.49 -17.05 -21.11
CA ARG A 37 -29.46 -17.63 -22.46
C ARG A 37 -30.84 -17.84 -23.05
N ALA A 38 -31.79 -18.32 -22.26
CA ALA A 38 -33.16 -18.51 -22.69
C ALA A 38 -33.80 -17.18 -23.13
N ILE A 39 -33.67 -16.14 -22.31
CA ILE A 39 -34.19 -14.80 -22.62
C ILE A 39 -33.55 -14.24 -23.89
N LEU A 40 -32.20 -14.30 -23.99
CA LEU A 40 -31.48 -13.77 -25.16
C LEU A 40 -31.68 -14.57 -26.44
N SER A 41 -32.21 -15.80 -26.37
CA SER A 41 -32.58 -16.59 -27.55
C SER A 41 -34.00 -16.36 -28.04
N THR A 42 -34.87 -15.81 -27.18
CA THR A 42 -36.27 -15.63 -27.46
C THR A 42 -36.57 -14.30 -28.18
N ALA A 43 -35.84 -13.23 -27.87
CA ALA A 43 -36.01 -11.91 -28.47
C ALA A 43 -34.70 -11.44 -29.13
N PRO A 44 -34.79 -10.48 -30.11
CA PRO A 44 -33.57 -9.86 -30.64
C PRO A 44 -32.71 -9.30 -29.50
N PRO A 45 -31.45 -9.71 -29.36
CA PRO A 45 -30.63 -9.35 -28.20
C PRO A 45 -30.52 -7.84 -27.98
N THR A 46 -30.52 -7.08 -29.07
CA THR A 46 -30.47 -5.61 -29.04
C THR A 46 -31.64 -5.00 -28.29
N ARG A 47 -32.88 -5.48 -28.52
CA ARG A 47 -34.07 -4.89 -27.90
C ARG A 47 -34.04 -4.99 -26.37
N THR A 48 -33.72 -6.15 -25.83
CA THR A 48 -33.75 -6.43 -24.39
C THR A 48 -32.51 -5.89 -23.65
N MET A 49 -31.32 -5.94 -24.29
CA MET A 49 -30.10 -5.53 -23.67
C MET A 49 -29.92 -4.02 -23.53
N TYR A 50 -30.62 -3.23 -24.39
CA TYR A 50 -30.58 -1.76 -24.33
C TYR A 50 -31.57 -1.15 -23.35
N LYS A 51 -32.51 -1.96 -22.82
CA LYS A 51 -33.42 -1.48 -21.77
C LYS A 51 -32.65 -1.14 -20.50
N LYS A 52 -33.07 -0.04 -19.90
CA LYS A 52 -32.45 0.48 -18.66
C LYS A 52 -33.49 0.53 -17.57
N ASP A 53 -33.08 0.24 -16.36
CA ASP A 53 -33.87 0.44 -15.15
C ASP A 53 -33.98 1.93 -14.79
N SER A 54 -34.67 2.25 -13.70
CA SER A 54 -34.83 3.63 -13.20
C SER A 54 -33.47 4.31 -12.84
N GLY A 55 -32.44 3.54 -12.53
CA GLY A 55 -31.07 4.00 -12.31
C GLY A 55 -30.27 4.18 -13.61
N GLY A 56 -30.89 3.91 -14.77
CA GLY A 56 -30.23 3.93 -16.08
C GLY A 56 -29.32 2.74 -16.31
N GLN A 57 -29.35 1.72 -15.45
CA GLN A 57 -28.51 0.54 -15.57
C GLN A 57 -29.15 -0.45 -16.55
N SER A 58 -28.34 -0.98 -17.49
CA SER A 58 -28.74 -2.13 -18.30
C SER A 58 -28.46 -3.43 -17.56
N ALA A 59 -28.99 -4.54 -18.04
CA ALA A 59 -28.72 -5.87 -17.49
C ALA A 59 -27.19 -6.20 -17.45
N LEU A 60 -26.42 -5.66 -18.39
CA LEU A 60 -24.94 -5.78 -18.39
C LEU A 60 -24.30 -5.07 -17.21
N HIS A 61 -24.80 -3.87 -16.83
CA HIS A 61 -24.33 -3.16 -15.62
C HIS A 61 -24.66 -3.95 -14.36
N VAL A 62 -25.84 -4.55 -14.29
CA VAL A 62 -26.27 -5.39 -13.15
C VAL A 62 -25.37 -6.63 -13.04
N ALA A 63 -25.15 -7.36 -14.13
CA ALA A 63 -24.23 -8.50 -14.15
C ALA A 63 -22.80 -8.12 -13.70
N ALA A 64 -22.31 -6.96 -14.14
CA ALA A 64 -21.01 -6.44 -13.77
C ALA A 64 -20.95 -6.04 -12.28
N ARG A 65 -22.00 -5.40 -11.75
CA ARG A 65 -22.13 -5.03 -10.33
C ARG A 65 -22.11 -6.25 -9.43
N MET A 66 -22.81 -7.31 -9.81
CA MET A 66 -22.86 -8.56 -9.05
C MET A 66 -21.61 -9.41 -9.21
N GLY A 67 -20.84 -9.21 -10.29
CA GLY A 67 -19.59 -9.93 -10.55
C GLY A 67 -19.78 -11.21 -11.37
N HIS A 68 -20.89 -11.35 -12.09
CA HIS A 68 -21.21 -12.53 -12.89
C HIS A 68 -20.51 -12.51 -14.25
N ALA A 69 -19.18 -12.79 -14.26
CA ALA A 69 -18.33 -12.73 -15.45
C ALA A 69 -18.86 -13.61 -16.61
N GLY A 70 -19.41 -14.80 -16.31
CA GLY A 70 -19.99 -15.68 -17.33
C GLY A 70 -21.17 -15.06 -18.09
N ILE A 71 -22.02 -14.31 -17.38
CA ILE A 71 -23.15 -13.58 -17.97
C ILE A 71 -22.65 -12.42 -18.82
N VAL A 72 -21.65 -11.67 -18.32
CA VAL A 72 -21.02 -10.59 -19.09
C VAL A 72 -20.47 -11.11 -20.42
N VAL A 73 -19.76 -12.25 -20.41
CA VAL A 73 -19.25 -12.89 -21.63
C VAL A 73 -20.37 -13.24 -22.58
N GLU A 74 -21.43 -13.89 -22.11
CA GLU A 74 -22.55 -14.31 -22.96
C GLU A 74 -23.26 -13.11 -23.59
N MET A 75 -23.50 -12.06 -22.82
CA MET A 75 -24.13 -10.82 -23.29
C MET A 75 -23.28 -10.12 -24.36
N VAL A 76 -21.98 -9.91 -24.10
CA VAL A 76 -21.10 -9.25 -25.06
C VAL A 76 -20.86 -10.09 -26.31
N ARG A 77 -20.85 -11.43 -26.18
CA ARG A 77 -20.77 -12.33 -27.35
C ARG A 77 -21.98 -12.16 -28.27
N ARG A 78 -23.17 -11.97 -27.69
CA ARG A 78 -24.43 -11.81 -28.45
C ARG A 78 -24.63 -10.40 -28.96
N CYS A 79 -24.21 -9.41 -28.21
CA CYS A 79 -24.34 -8.00 -28.54
C CYS A 79 -23.07 -7.24 -28.17
N PRO A 80 -22.07 -7.21 -29.07
CA PRO A 80 -20.76 -6.54 -28.80
C PRO A 80 -20.91 -5.06 -28.44
N ASP A 81 -21.87 -4.37 -29.06
CA ASP A 81 -22.08 -2.93 -28.86
C ASP A 81 -22.62 -2.60 -27.45
N ALA A 82 -23.11 -3.60 -26.71
CA ALA A 82 -23.57 -3.42 -25.34
C ALA A 82 -22.47 -2.94 -24.38
N ILE A 83 -21.20 -3.11 -24.73
CA ILE A 83 -20.05 -2.60 -23.95
C ILE A 83 -20.04 -1.07 -23.87
N GLU A 84 -20.67 -0.37 -24.83
CA GLU A 84 -20.72 1.10 -24.88
C GLU A 84 -21.89 1.68 -24.06
N LEU A 85 -22.78 0.83 -23.57
CA LEU A 85 -23.91 1.29 -22.76
C LEU A 85 -23.41 2.03 -21.51
N ARG A 86 -24.10 3.14 -21.23
CA ARG A 86 -23.82 3.99 -20.09
C ARG A 86 -25.07 4.13 -19.21
N ASP A 87 -24.85 4.11 -17.90
CA ASP A 87 -25.91 4.40 -16.93
C ASP A 87 -26.20 5.92 -16.84
N ASN A 88 -27.02 6.32 -15.88
CA ASN A 88 -27.37 7.73 -15.66
C ASN A 88 -26.18 8.59 -15.20
N ASP A 89 -25.14 7.98 -14.65
CA ASP A 89 -23.90 8.65 -14.27
C ASP A 89 -22.86 8.66 -15.41
N GLY A 90 -23.22 8.13 -16.59
CA GLY A 90 -22.31 7.99 -17.73
C GLY A 90 -21.31 6.84 -17.58
N ARG A 91 -21.52 5.93 -16.62
CA ARG A 91 -20.64 4.80 -16.32
C ARG A 91 -20.90 3.63 -17.26
N THR A 92 -19.86 2.97 -17.69
CA THR A 92 -19.94 1.68 -18.40
C THR A 92 -19.95 0.53 -17.38
N PHE A 93 -20.22 -0.69 -17.85
CA PHE A 93 -20.16 -1.88 -17.01
C PHE A 93 -18.79 -2.05 -16.30
N VAL A 94 -17.69 -1.60 -16.94
CA VAL A 94 -16.33 -1.66 -16.33
C VAL A 94 -16.21 -0.68 -15.17
N HIS A 95 -16.79 0.52 -15.27
CA HIS A 95 -16.83 1.47 -14.16
C HIS A 95 -17.58 0.88 -12.97
N THR A 96 -18.75 0.27 -13.22
CA THR A 96 -19.55 -0.37 -12.18
C THR A 96 -18.81 -1.53 -11.54
N ALA A 97 -18.18 -2.41 -12.32
CA ALA A 97 -17.37 -3.51 -11.79
C ALA A 97 -16.17 -3.02 -10.98
N ALA A 98 -15.52 -1.92 -11.40
CA ALA A 98 -14.38 -1.34 -10.70
C ALA A 98 -14.79 -0.75 -9.34
N ARG A 99 -15.90 -0.01 -9.28
CA ARG A 99 -16.48 0.56 -8.05
C ARG A 99 -16.88 -0.55 -7.05
N GLU A 100 -17.51 -1.60 -7.54
CA GLU A 100 -17.99 -2.72 -6.73
C GLU A 100 -16.93 -3.81 -6.47
N LYS A 101 -15.66 -3.52 -6.78
CA LYS A 101 -14.48 -4.40 -6.53
C LYS A 101 -14.55 -5.76 -7.22
N ARG A 102 -15.25 -5.89 -8.33
CA ARG A 102 -15.45 -7.14 -9.07
C ARG A 102 -14.26 -7.44 -9.99
N SER A 103 -13.19 -7.96 -9.41
CA SER A 103 -11.91 -8.22 -10.13
C SER A 103 -12.06 -9.23 -11.27
N ASN A 104 -12.97 -10.22 -11.16
CA ASN A 104 -13.24 -11.20 -12.20
C ASN A 104 -13.79 -10.56 -13.49
N VAL A 105 -14.75 -9.62 -13.35
CA VAL A 105 -15.32 -8.90 -14.50
C VAL A 105 -14.30 -7.94 -15.10
N VAL A 106 -13.54 -7.22 -14.25
CA VAL A 106 -12.50 -6.31 -14.72
C VAL A 106 -11.36 -7.08 -15.41
N ALA A 107 -10.93 -8.20 -14.85
CA ALA A 107 -9.93 -9.06 -15.49
C ALA A 107 -10.38 -9.55 -16.87
N LEU A 108 -11.67 -9.87 -17.02
CA LEU A 108 -12.29 -10.21 -18.29
C LEU A 108 -12.25 -9.03 -19.27
N ALA A 109 -12.65 -7.83 -18.84
CA ALA A 109 -12.65 -6.63 -19.68
C ALA A 109 -11.24 -6.24 -20.17
N THR A 110 -10.16 -6.68 -19.48
CA THR A 110 -8.77 -6.46 -19.91
C THR A 110 -8.28 -7.46 -20.97
N THR A 111 -9.08 -8.46 -21.34
CA THR A 111 -8.73 -9.43 -22.39
C THR A 111 -8.91 -8.82 -23.78
N THR A 112 -8.26 -9.46 -24.78
CA THR A 112 -8.33 -8.99 -26.17
C THR A 112 -9.70 -9.10 -26.81
N ALA A 113 -10.60 -9.91 -26.25
CA ALA A 113 -11.97 -10.07 -26.71
C ALA A 113 -12.83 -8.80 -26.48
N PHE A 114 -12.44 -7.98 -25.51
CA PHE A 114 -13.07 -6.70 -25.24
C PHE A 114 -12.17 -5.59 -25.81
N GLN A 115 -12.69 -4.76 -26.70
CA GLN A 115 -11.92 -3.69 -27.34
C GLN A 115 -11.33 -2.75 -26.26
N ARG A 116 -10.01 -2.56 -26.30
CA ARG A 116 -9.24 -1.89 -25.23
C ARG A 116 -9.58 -0.43 -24.99
N GLY A 117 -10.28 0.24 -25.93
CA GLY A 117 -10.65 1.65 -25.84
C GLY A 117 -11.58 1.98 -24.65
N HIS A 118 -12.31 0.99 -24.14
CA HIS A 118 -13.32 1.22 -23.08
C HIS A 118 -12.76 1.30 -21.67
N LEU A 119 -11.49 0.94 -21.47
CA LEU A 119 -10.86 0.96 -20.14
C LEU A 119 -10.44 2.37 -19.69
N ASP A 120 -10.30 3.32 -20.62
CA ASP A 120 -9.95 4.71 -20.36
C ASP A 120 -11.11 5.68 -20.56
N THR A 121 -12.33 5.18 -20.76
CA THR A 121 -13.53 6.02 -20.87
C THR A 121 -13.78 6.75 -19.55
N GLN A 122 -14.31 7.96 -19.66
CA GLN A 122 -14.68 8.78 -18.50
C GLN A 122 -16.21 8.77 -18.29
N ASP A 123 -16.62 8.75 -17.03
CA ASP A 123 -18.01 8.95 -16.62
C ASP A 123 -18.36 10.46 -16.65
N ARG A 124 -19.54 10.85 -16.14
CA ARG A 124 -19.97 12.26 -16.10
C ARG A 124 -19.09 13.13 -15.20
N ASP A 125 -18.48 12.54 -14.17
CA ASP A 125 -17.56 13.23 -13.26
C ASP A 125 -16.11 13.24 -13.81
N GLY A 126 -15.91 12.71 -15.02
CA GLY A 126 -14.58 12.56 -15.63
C GLY A 126 -13.76 11.42 -15.05
N ASN A 127 -14.33 10.57 -14.19
CA ASN A 127 -13.62 9.44 -13.62
C ASN A 127 -13.49 8.30 -14.62
N THR A 128 -12.30 7.70 -14.72
CA THR A 128 -12.11 6.44 -15.42
C THR A 128 -12.38 5.25 -14.50
N PRO A 129 -12.51 4.01 -14.97
CA PRO A 129 -12.59 2.82 -14.13
C PRO A 129 -11.46 2.74 -13.11
N LEU A 130 -10.25 3.23 -13.45
CA LEU A 130 -9.11 3.27 -12.54
C LEU A 130 -9.35 4.24 -11.37
N HIS A 131 -9.94 5.42 -11.60
CA HIS A 131 -10.32 6.37 -10.53
C HIS A 131 -11.29 5.72 -9.55
N LEU A 132 -12.35 5.07 -10.06
CA LEU A 132 -13.36 4.42 -9.22
C LEU A 132 -12.78 3.22 -8.45
N ALA A 133 -11.90 2.42 -9.07
CA ALA A 133 -11.22 1.32 -8.40
C ALA A 133 -10.33 1.80 -7.25
N VAL A 134 -9.63 2.92 -7.44
CA VAL A 134 -8.77 3.53 -6.42
C VAL A 134 -9.63 4.13 -5.30
N ALA A 135 -10.67 4.88 -5.62
CA ALA A 135 -11.60 5.46 -4.64
C ALA A 135 -12.27 4.37 -3.79
N ALA A 136 -12.62 3.23 -4.40
CA ALA A 136 -13.15 2.08 -3.70
C ALA A 136 -12.10 1.30 -2.89
N GLY A 137 -10.81 1.57 -3.04
CA GLY A 137 -9.75 0.78 -2.40
C GLY A 137 -9.59 -0.64 -2.95
N ALA A 138 -9.94 -0.87 -4.21
CA ALA A 138 -9.98 -2.18 -4.84
C ALA A 138 -8.61 -2.60 -5.42
N HIS A 139 -7.67 -3.01 -4.57
CA HIS A 139 -6.29 -3.34 -4.97
C HIS A 139 -6.19 -4.37 -6.10
N SER A 140 -7.02 -5.43 -6.06
CA SER A 140 -7.03 -6.47 -7.10
C SER A 140 -7.42 -5.90 -8.45
N VAL A 141 -8.45 -5.06 -8.48
CA VAL A 141 -8.96 -4.38 -9.68
C VAL A 141 -7.93 -3.41 -10.24
N VAL A 142 -7.34 -2.55 -9.39
CA VAL A 142 -6.26 -1.62 -9.77
C VAL A 142 -5.10 -2.38 -10.40
N LYS A 143 -4.68 -3.48 -9.78
CA LYS A 143 -3.60 -4.32 -10.30
C LYS A 143 -3.93 -4.96 -11.66
N ASP A 144 -5.17 -5.43 -11.85
CA ASP A 144 -5.58 -6.04 -13.12
C ASP A 144 -5.66 -4.98 -14.24
N LEU A 145 -6.24 -3.81 -13.97
CA LEU A 145 -6.27 -2.68 -14.92
C LEU A 145 -4.86 -2.27 -15.35
N LEU A 146 -3.95 -2.08 -14.40
CA LEU A 146 -2.59 -1.63 -14.69
C LEU A 146 -1.72 -2.70 -15.36
N ARG A 147 -1.85 -3.97 -14.95
CA ARG A 147 -0.99 -5.05 -15.44
C ARG A 147 -1.35 -5.51 -16.84
N LYS A 148 -2.64 -5.66 -17.13
CA LYS A 148 -3.15 -6.23 -18.37
C LYS A 148 -3.69 -5.16 -19.33
N GLY A 149 -4.28 -4.09 -18.79
CA GLY A 149 -5.09 -3.16 -19.54
C GLY A 149 -4.33 -2.09 -20.31
N LYS A 150 -3.05 -1.83 -20.02
CA LYS A 150 -2.33 -0.65 -20.57
C LYS A 150 -3.11 0.66 -20.38
N VAL A 151 -3.82 0.77 -19.25
CA VAL A 151 -4.67 1.92 -18.90
C VAL A 151 -3.81 3.16 -18.67
N ARG A 152 -4.28 4.31 -19.10
CA ARG A 152 -3.64 5.60 -18.85
C ARG A 152 -3.75 5.96 -17.38
N THR A 153 -2.60 6.11 -16.70
CA THR A 153 -2.55 6.39 -15.26
C THR A 153 -2.72 7.87 -14.91
N ASN A 154 -2.51 8.77 -15.89
CA ASN A 154 -2.43 10.22 -15.67
C ASN A 154 -3.64 10.97 -16.26
N VAL A 155 -4.78 10.31 -16.43
CA VAL A 155 -6.03 10.96 -16.84
C VAL A 155 -6.54 11.78 -15.65
N LEU A 156 -7.03 13.00 -15.92
CA LEU A 156 -7.62 13.89 -14.94
C LEU A 156 -9.15 13.70 -14.97
N ASN A 157 -9.78 13.66 -13.81
CA ASN A 157 -11.22 13.78 -13.68
C ASN A 157 -11.65 15.26 -13.75
N ASN A 158 -12.94 15.57 -13.64
CA ASN A 158 -13.46 16.94 -13.71
C ASN A 158 -12.96 17.81 -12.54
N ASP A 159 -12.61 17.21 -11.39
CA ASP A 159 -12.01 17.90 -10.26
C ASP A 159 -10.49 18.15 -10.47
N GLY A 160 -9.94 17.70 -11.60
CA GLY A 160 -8.52 17.80 -11.91
C GLY A 160 -7.65 16.85 -11.10
N HIS A 161 -8.20 15.75 -10.58
CA HIS A 161 -7.46 14.71 -9.87
C HIS A 161 -7.10 13.55 -10.79
N THR A 162 -5.91 12.98 -10.60
CA THR A 162 -5.53 11.69 -11.15
C THR A 162 -5.96 10.56 -10.21
N ALA A 163 -5.97 9.33 -10.69
CA ALA A 163 -6.16 8.16 -9.82
C ALA A 163 -5.11 8.10 -8.68
N PHE A 164 -3.91 8.63 -8.93
CA PHE A 164 -2.86 8.73 -7.92
C PHE A 164 -3.24 9.73 -6.80
N ASP A 165 -3.80 10.89 -7.15
CA ASP A 165 -4.24 11.90 -6.17
C ASP A 165 -5.34 11.33 -5.26
N LEU A 166 -6.29 10.57 -5.83
CA LEU A 166 -7.32 9.87 -5.06
C LEU A 166 -6.73 8.79 -4.13
N ALA A 167 -5.70 8.06 -4.58
CA ALA A 167 -5.01 7.10 -3.73
C ALA A 167 -4.34 7.77 -2.53
N ALA A 168 -3.67 8.91 -2.77
CA ALA A 168 -3.01 9.70 -1.72
C ALA A 168 -4.01 10.29 -0.71
N GLY A 169 -5.27 10.52 -1.13
CA GLY A 169 -6.37 10.99 -0.29
C GLY A 169 -7.09 9.90 0.51
N SER A 170 -6.72 8.62 0.39
CA SER A 170 -7.39 7.53 1.11
C SER A 170 -7.23 7.65 2.63
N THR A 171 -8.32 7.47 3.37
CA THR A 171 -8.35 7.53 4.84
C THR A 171 -7.64 6.37 5.53
N ASN A 172 -7.50 5.24 4.85
CA ASN A 172 -6.83 4.06 5.39
C ASN A 172 -5.37 4.05 4.92
N PHE A 173 -4.44 4.19 5.87
CA PHE A 173 -3.00 4.27 5.60
C PHE A 173 -2.46 3.08 4.79
N PHE A 174 -2.82 1.84 5.16
CA PHE A 174 -2.34 0.65 4.44
C PHE A 174 -2.88 0.59 3.01
N THR A 175 -4.16 0.95 2.82
CA THR A 175 -4.78 1.06 1.50
C THR A 175 -4.07 2.14 0.67
N MET A 176 -3.84 3.31 1.25
CA MET A 176 -3.14 4.42 0.62
C MET A 176 -1.73 3.99 0.16
N VAL A 177 -0.90 3.48 1.05
CA VAL A 177 0.47 3.06 0.73
C VAL A 177 0.48 2.00 -0.36
N SER A 178 -0.37 0.98 -0.25
CA SER A 178 -0.46 -0.10 -1.22
C SER A 178 -0.87 0.39 -2.61
N LEU A 179 -1.88 1.27 -2.70
CA LEU A 179 -2.34 1.84 -3.97
C LEU A 179 -1.30 2.78 -4.57
N VAL A 180 -0.74 3.69 -3.76
CA VAL A 180 0.30 4.63 -4.19
C VAL A 180 1.51 3.87 -4.74
N VAL A 181 2.01 2.87 -4.01
CA VAL A 181 3.14 2.04 -4.46
C VAL A 181 2.81 1.32 -5.76
N THR A 182 1.60 0.78 -5.88
CA THR A 182 1.17 0.08 -7.10
C THR A 182 1.08 1.06 -8.29
N LEU A 183 0.45 2.22 -8.12
CA LEU A 183 0.30 3.24 -9.16
C LEU A 183 1.65 3.78 -9.63
N VAL A 184 2.56 4.10 -8.69
CA VAL A 184 3.92 4.56 -9.02
C VAL A 184 4.71 3.50 -9.80
N ALA A 185 4.56 2.21 -9.45
CA ALA A 185 5.22 1.12 -10.18
C ALA A 185 4.78 1.03 -11.66
N TYR A 186 3.61 1.56 -11.98
CA TYR A 186 3.08 1.62 -13.35
C TYR A 186 3.16 3.01 -13.99
N GLY A 187 3.90 3.95 -13.38
CA GLY A 187 4.21 5.25 -13.95
C GLY A 187 3.17 6.34 -13.73
N ALA A 188 2.28 6.16 -12.74
CA ALA A 188 1.38 7.22 -12.33
C ALA A 188 2.16 8.41 -11.73
N GLN A 189 1.72 9.62 -12.04
CA GLN A 189 2.31 10.85 -11.54
C GLN A 189 1.30 11.61 -10.68
N LEU A 190 1.80 12.29 -9.65
CA LEU A 190 1.04 13.31 -8.95
C LEU A 190 0.68 14.42 -9.94
N ARG A 191 -0.55 14.87 -9.87
CA ARG A 191 -1.16 16.00 -10.59
C ARG A 191 -0.16 16.72 -11.49
N PRO A 192 -0.22 16.57 -12.81
CA PRO A 192 0.60 17.36 -13.70
C PRO A 192 0.12 18.81 -13.60
N GLN A 193 0.77 19.61 -12.74
CA GLN A 193 0.46 21.03 -12.63
C GLN A 193 0.84 21.69 -13.96
N ARG A 194 -0.16 22.18 -14.69
CA ARG A 194 0.08 23.14 -15.77
C ARG A 194 0.73 24.37 -15.15
N GLN A 195 1.98 24.62 -15.49
CA GLN A 195 2.76 25.74 -14.94
C GLN A 195 2.21 27.12 -15.35
N ASP A 196 1.36 27.17 -16.38
CA ASP A 196 0.70 28.37 -16.89
C ASP A 196 -0.54 28.81 -16.08
N HIS A 197 -1.03 27.99 -15.15
CA HIS A 197 -2.16 28.28 -14.27
C HIS A 197 -1.79 28.46 -12.79
N LEU A 198 -0.57 28.90 -12.51
CA LEU A 198 -0.19 29.41 -11.19
C LEU A 198 -0.94 30.72 -10.92
N LYS A 199 -2.25 30.69 -10.77
CA LYS A 199 -2.96 31.74 -10.02
C LYS A 199 -2.42 31.71 -8.60
N PRO A 200 -1.99 32.88 -8.06
CA PRO A 200 -1.58 32.93 -6.65
C PRO A 200 -2.73 32.36 -5.82
N TRP A 201 -2.41 31.44 -4.94
CA TRP A 201 -3.32 30.76 -4.02
C TRP A 201 -4.20 31.79 -3.29
N ARG A 202 -5.36 32.08 -3.84
CA ARG A 202 -6.42 32.77 -3.10
C ARG A 202 -7.15 31.74 -2.28
N TRP A 203 -7.04 31.87 -1.01
CA TRP A 203 -7.85 31.16 -0.03
C TRP A 203 -9.32 31.58 -0.23
N SER A 204 -10.01 30.96 -1.15
CA SER A 204 -11.47 31.05 -1.23
C SER A 204 -12.01 29.87 -0.46
N GLY A 205 -12.68 30.14 0.66
CA GLY A 205 -13.37 29.16 1.49
C GLY A 205 -14.54 28.52 0.73
N GLY A 206 -14.23 27.62 -0.17
CA GLY A 206 -15.18 26.74 -0.83
C GLY A 206 -14.97 25.33 -0.31
N ASN A 207 -16.05 24.66 -0.02
CA ASN A 207 -16.17 23.32 0.57
C ASN A 207 -15.38 22.24 -0.21
N ASP A 208 -14.08 22.19 -0.02
CA ASP A 208 -13.22 21.10 -0.50
C ASP A 208 -13.30 19.92 0.49
N ALA A 209 -14.50 19.34 0.66
CA ALA A 209 -14.73 18.19 1.53
C ALA A 209 -13.84 16.98 1.13
N ALA A 210 -13.53 16.82 -0.15
CA ALA A 210 -12.71 15.71 -0.64
C ALA A 210 -11.22 15.86 -0.29
N THR A 211 -10.67 17.08 -0.36
CA THR A 211 -9.29 17.36 0.08
C THR A 211 -9.16 17.31 1.60
N ALA A 212 -10.18 17.75 2.33
CA ALA A 212 -10.21 17.68 3.79
C ALA A 212 -10.21 16.22 4.30
N VAL A 213 -10.92 15.31 3.63
CA VAL A 213 -10.99 13.88 3.99
C VAL A 213 -9.63 13.19 3.84
N GLY A 214 -8.87 13.48 2.77
CA GLY A 214 -7.54 12.88 2.55
C GLY A 214 -6.51 13.27 3.62
N TRP A 215 -6.52 14.53 4.06
CA TRP A 215 -5.62 15.02 5.11
C TRP A 215 -6.01 14.48 6.50
N GLN A 216 -7.30 14.27 6.79
CA GLN A 216 -7.76 13.69 8.06
C GLN A 216 -7.22 12.27 8.31
N GLY A 217 -7.04 11.46 7.26
CA GLY A 217 -6.45 10.11 7.38
C GLY A 217 -4.97 10.16 7.79
N ILE A 218 -4.19 11.06 7.20
CA ILE A 218 -2.78 11.27 7.56
C ILE A 218 -2.66 11.87 8.96
N ASP A 219 -3.52 12.82 9.32
CA ASP A 219 -3.50 13.45 10.63
C ASP A 219 -3.76 12.43 11.76
N LYS A 220 -4.79 11.59 11.64
CA LYS A 220 -5.07 10.51 12.61
C LYS A 220 -3.94 9.51 12.73
N THR A 221 -3.33 9.14 11.59
CA THR A 221 -2.21 8.20 11.58
C THR A 221 -0.96 8.84 12.18
N SER A 222 -0.68 10.12 11.90
CA SER A 222 0.42 10.87 12.50
C SER A 222 0.30 10.94 14.02
N ASP A 223 -0.91 11.18 14.56
CA ASP A 223 -1.13 11.22 16.00
C ASP A 223 -0.84 9.86 16.66
N SER A 224 -1.32 8.78 16.07
CA SER A 224 -1.05 7.42 16.58
C SER A 224 0.45 7.08 16.53
N LEU A 225 1.14 7.45 15.45
CA LEU A 225 2.58 7.23 15.30
C LEU A 225 3.39 8.12 16.26
N ALA A 226 2.96 9.34 16.53
CA ALA A 226 3.61 10.21 17.50
C ALA A 226 3.55 9.61 18.91
N VAL A 227 2.41 9.04 19.31
CA VAL A 227 2.28 8.33 20.60
C VAL A 227 3.25 7.16 20.67
N VAL A 228 3.36 6.36 19.62
CA VAL A 228 4.31 5.23 19.57
C VAL A 228 5.77 5.73 19.68
N ALA A 229 6.12 6.80 18.97
CA ALA A 229 7.46 7.37 19.03
C ALA A 229 7.81 7.90 20.43
N VAL A 230 6.85 8.54 21.12
CA VAL A 230 7.01 8.99 22.50
C VAL A 230 7.18 7.81 23.45
N LEU A 231 6.43 6.72 23.27
CA LEU A 231 6.58 5.51 24.08
C LEU A 231 7.96 4.86 23.91
N ILE A 232 8.49 4.83 22.68
CA ILE A 232 9.86 4.34 22.42
C ILE A 232 10.88 5.25 23.10
N ALA A 233 10.75 6.58 22.96
CA ALA A 233 11.63 7.55 23.61
C ALA A 233 11.63 7.38 25.13
N SER A 234 10.44 7.25 25.73
CA SER A 234 10.30 7.08 27.20
C SER A 234 10.92 5.78 27.69
N SER A 235 10.73 4.67 26.94
CA SER A 235 11.28 3.36 27.29
C SER A 235 12.80 3.36 27.20
N ALA A 236 13.36 3.93 26.15
CA ALA A 236 14.82 4.03 25.98
C ALA A 236 15.41 4.98 27.04
N PHE A 237 14.79 6.13 27.28
CA PHE A 237 15.24 7.04 28.33
C PHE A 237 15.24 6.38 29.73
N ALA A 238 14.19 5.62 30.07
CA ALA A 238 14.15 4.86 31.31
C ALA A 238 15.24 3.78 31.40
N ALA A 239 15.56 3.11 30.29
CA ALA A 239 16.62 2.12 30.22
C ALA A 239 18.02 2.73 30.43
N GLY A 240 18.25 3.96 29.95
CA GLY A 240 19.49 4.70 30.17
C GLY A 240 19.76 5.05 31.63
N PHE A 241 18.73 5.21 32.46
CA PHE A 241 18.88 5.44 33.91
C PHE A 241 18.87 4.14 34.73
N ASN A 242 18.20 3.11 34.26
CA ASN A 242 18.18 1.77 34.90
C ASN A 242 19.23 0.88 34.22
N LEU A 243 20.50 1.17 34.47
CA LEU A 243 21.60 0.47 33.81
C LEU A 243 21.62 -1.03 34.15
N PRO A 244 21.82 -1.91 33.16
CA PRO A 244 21.96 -3.34 33.39
C PRO A 244 23.18 -3.62 34.27
N GLY A 245 22.99 -4.41 35.31
CA GLY A 245 24.04 -4.76 36.30
C GLY A 245 24.21 -3.78 37.45
N GLY A 246 23.48 -2.64 37.46
CA GLY A 246 23.48 -1.67 38.55
C GLY A 246 24.75 -0.83 38.67
N TYR A 247 24.84 -0.07 39.80
CA TYR A 247 25.93 0.87 40.12
C TYR A 247 26.77 0.34 41.27
N ASN A 248 28.04 0.71 41.27
CA ASN A 248 28.91 0.47 42.41
C ASN A 248 28.56 1.46 43.54
N GLY A 249 28.24 0.96 44.70
CA GLY A 249 27.79 1.74 45.84
C GLY A 249 28.83 2.73 46.38
N THR A 250 30.13 2.56 46.04
CA THR A 250 31.23 3.43 46.52
C THR A 250 31.63 4.48 45.50
N THR A 251 31.66 4.14 44.20
CA THR A 251 32.14 5.05 43.14
C THR A 251 31.00 5.65 42.31
N GLY A 252 29.78 5.11 42.41
CA GLY A 252 28.64 5.53 41.58
C GLY A 252 28.78 5.13 40.10
N GLU A 253 29.81 4.41 39.72
CA GLU A 253 30.01 3.96 38.34
C GLU A 253 29.21 2.69 38.04
N ALA A 254 28.83 2.51 36.77
CA ALA A 254 28.16 1.30 36.33
C ALA A 254 29.11 0.08 36.43
N ILE A 255 28.69 -0.98 37.11
CA ILE A 255 29.53 -2.19 37.35
C ILE A 255 30.01 -2.82 36.04
N LEU A 256 29.17 -2.74 34.97
CA LEU A 256 29.48 -3.32 33.67
C LEU A 256 30.19 -2.35 32.71
N SER A 257 30.63 -1.16 33.14
CA SER A 257 31.19 -0.09 32.30
C SER A 257 32.34 -0.53 31.40
N ARG A 258 33.14 -1.52 31.83
CA ARG A 258 34.28 -2.07 31.08
C ARG A 258 33.88 -3.07 29.99
N LYS A 259 32.67 -3.65 30.04
CA LYS A 259 32.20 -4.64 29.04
C LYS A 259 31.85 -3.98 27.72
N VAL A 260 32.28 -4.59 26.62
CA VAL A 260 32.02 -4.10 25.25
C VAL A 260 30.52 -4.02 24.96
N PHE A 261 29.74 -5.05 25.32
CA PHE A 261 28.29 -5.08 25.11
C PHE A 261 27.56 -3.99 25.90
N PHE A 262 28.05 -3.58 27.07
CA PHE A 262 27.50 -2.46 27.82
C PHE A 262 27.68 -1.12 27.10
N LYS A 263 28.86 -0.90 26.49
CA LYS A 263 29.11 0.31 25.68
C LYS A 263 28.18 0.36 24.44
N TRP A 264 27.98 -0.77 23.79
CA TRP A 264 27.03 -0.88 22.68
C TRP A 264 25.59 -0.64 23.11
N PHE A 265 25.16 -1.15 24.27
CA PHE A 265 23.87 -0.85 24.85
C PHE A 265 23.66 0.66 24.96
N LEU A 266 24.60 1.41 25.57
CA LEU A 266 24.48 2.85 25.72
C LEU A 266 24.41 3.59 24.37
N CYS A 267 25.25 3.23 23.42
CA CYS A 267 25.24 3.83 22.08
C CYS A 267 23.90 3.59 21.35
N LEU A 268 23.41 2.36 21.35
CA LEU A 268 22.17 2.00 20.67
C LEU A 268 20.93 2.63 21.34
N ASP A 269 20.93 2.68 22.67
CA ASP A 269 19.89 3.33 23.45
C ASP A 269 19.82 4.84 23.17
N THR A 270 20.97 5.50 23.13
CA THR A 270 21.06 6.93 22.75
C THR A 270 20.57 7.17 21.32
N VAL A 271 20.91 6.30 20.38
CA VAL A 271 20.40 6.39 18.99
C VAL A 271 18.88 6.20 18.98
N ALA A 272 18.33 5.27 19.75
CA ALA A 272 16.90 5.04 19.84
C ALA A 272 16.15 6.29 20.37
N VAL A 273 16.65 6.93 21.43
CA VAL A 273 16.09 8.18 21.97
C VAL A 273 16.14 9.28 20.91
N ALA A 274 17.32 9.53 20.34
CA ALA A 274 17.51 10.63 19.40
C ALA A 274 16.61 10.50 18.16
N THR A 275 16.57 9.30 17.57
CA THR A 275 15.76 9.08 16.36
C THR A 275 14.27 9.10 16.64
N SER A 276 13.82 8.65 17.82
CA SER A 276 12.39 8.75 18.19
C SER A 276 11.94 10.19 18.43
N VAL A 277 12.78 11.03 19.08
CA VAL A 277 12.49 12.46 19.26
C VAL A 277 12.43 13.17 17.90
N VAL A 278 13.37 12.91 17.01
CA VAL A 278 13.34 13.45 15.63
C VAL A 278 12.05 13.02 14.91
N ALA A 279 11.63 11.77 15.07
CA ALA A 279 10.38 11.29 14.48
C ALA A 279 9.15 12.09 14.98
N VAL A 280 9.05 12.34 16.30
CA VAL A 280 7.97 13.15 16.88
C VAL A 280 7.96 14.57 16.29
N VAL A 281 9.13 15.22 16.26
CA VAL A 281 9.26 16.57 15.69
C VAL A 281 8.81 16.62 14.23
N LEU A 282 9.24 15.64 13.44
CA LEU A 282 8.86 15.56 12.02
C LEU A 282 7.35 15.31 11.82
N LEU A 283 6.71 14.50 12.68
CA LEU A 283 5.27 14.25 12.62
C LEU A 283 4.48 15.51 12.98
N VAL A 284 4.88 16.21 14.04
CA VAL A 284 4.25 17.46 14.47
C VAL A 284 4.44 18.56 13.42
N TYR A 285 5.66 18.73 12.92
CA TYR A 285 5.96 19.71 11.87
C TYR A 285 5.22 19.40 10.56
N GLY A 286 5.19 18.13 10.16
CA GLY A 286 4.47 17.68 8.97
C GLY A 286 2.97 18.01 9.06
N LYS A 287 2.37 17.85 10.24
CA LYS A 287 0.97 18.18 10.50
C LYS A 287 0.73 19.70 10.44
N ALA A 288 1.64 20.50 11.01
CA ALA A 288 1.51 21.95 11.07
C ALA A 288 1.67 22.63 9.70
N SER A 289 2.57 22.12 8.83
CA SER A 289 2.94 22.81 7.59
C SER A 289 1.93 22.66 6.46
N ARG A 290 1.04 21.64 6.47
CA ARG A 290 0.02 21.33 5.42
C ARG A 290 0.47 21.56 3.97
N SER A 291 1.78 21.43 3.71
CA SER A 291 2.41 21.68 2.41
C SER A 291 2.76 20.37 1.70
N ALA A 292 3.12 20.44 0.43
CA ALA A 292 3.67 19.30 -0.32
C ALA A 292 4.94 18.68 0.33
N GLY A 293 5.60 19.43 1.25
CA GLY A 293 6.69 18.96 2.09
C GLY A 293 6.24 18.04 3.23
N SER A 294 4.99 18.13 3.67
CA SER A 294 4.41 17.34 4.78
C SER A 294 4.55 15.82 4.55
N TRP A 295 4.35 15.36 3.31
CA TRP A 295 4.55 13.96 2.95
C TRP A 295 6.01 13.50 3.14
N LYS A 296 6.98 14.33 2.78
CA LYS A 296 8.41 13.99 2.98
C LYS A 296 8.75 13.88 4.46
N SER A 297 8.25 14.82 5.27
CA SER A 297 8.43 14.80 6.72
C SER A 297 7.79 13.55 7.34
N PHE A 298 6.58 13.17 6.92
CA PHE A 298 5.91 11.97 7.37
C PHE A 298 6.69 10.69 7.02
N VAL A 299 7.17 10.56 5.78
CA VAL A 299 7.97 9.41 5.34
C VAL A 299 9.30 9.35 6.10
N LEU A 300 9.97 10.49 6.29
CA LEU A 300 11.21 10.55 7.07
C LEU A 300 10.97 10.17 8.54
N ALA A 301 9.89 10.65 9.14
CA ALA A 301 9.50 10.29 10.51
C ALA A 301 9.30 8.77 10.66
N LEU A 302 8.63 8.13 9.68
CA LEU A 302 8.44 6.69 9.69
C LEU A 302 9.77 5.92 9.68
N HIS A 303 10.79 6.45 8.94
CA HIS A 303 12.14 5.86 8.95
C HIS A 303 12.85 6.04 10.28
N CYS A 304 12.77 7.25 10.86
CA CYS A 304 13.33 7.52 12.18
C CYS A 304 12.71 6.60 13.24
N MET A 305 11.40 6.39 13.19
CA MET A 305 10.72 5.43 14.08
C MET A 305 11.23 4.00 13.90
N TRP A 306 11.41 3.57 12.64
CA TRP A 306 11.94 2.24 12.35
C TRP A 306 13.35 2.06 12.89
N VAL A 307 14.25 3.01 12.64
CA VAL A 307 15.62 3.00 13.17
C VAL A 307 15.59 2.97 14.69
N SER A 308 14.74 3.76 15.32
CA SER A 308 14.58 3.81 16.77
C SER A 308 14.15 2.45 17.34
N LEU A 309 13.15 1.80 16.73
CA LEU A 309 12.65 0.50 17.18
C LEU A 309 13.74 -0.59 17.07
N VAL A 310 14.45 -0.62 15.94
CA VAL A 310 15.55 -1.59 15.72
C VAL A 310 16.68 -1.33 16.72
N SER A 311 17.06 -0.06 16.95
CA SER A 311 18.10 0.30 17.89
C SER A 311 17.74 -0.09 19.33
N LEU A 312 16.48 0.13 19.74
CA LEU A 312 15.99 -0.28 21.06
C LEU A 312 16.05 -1.80 21.24
N LEU A 313 15.64 -2.56 20.23
CA LEU A 313 15.67 -4.02 20.26
C LEU A 313 17.12 -4.55 20.37
N LEU A 314 18.05 -3.94 19.62
CA LEU A 314 19.48 -4.25 19.69
C LEU A 314 20.10 -3.84 21.04
N ALA A 315 19.70 -2.70 21.59
CA ALA A 315 20.14 -2.25 22.92
C ALA A 315 19.71 -3.27 23.98
N PHE A 316 18.46 -3.72 23.94
CA PHE A 316 17.96 -4.76 24.85
C PHE A 316 18.76 -6.07 24.73
N PHE A 317 19.07 -6.52 23.50
CA PHE A 317 19.93 -7.69 23.29
C PHE A 317 21.34 -7.49 23.88
N ALA A 318 21.96 -6.31 23.64
CA ALA A 318 23.26 -5.98 24.18
C ALA A 318 23.27 -5.93 25.71
N ALA A 319 22.20 -5.39 26.33
CA ALA A 319 22.01 -5.37 27.77
C ALA A 319 21.96 -6.78 28.36
N LEU A 320 21.15 -7.65 27.79
CA LEU A 320 21.03 -9.05 28.25
C LEU A 320 22.37 -9.80 28.12
N THR A 321 23.07 -9.63 26.99
CA THR A 321 24.38 -10.28 26.79
C THR A 321 25.45 -9.72 27.73
N ALA A 322 25.38 -8.43 28.09
CA ALA A 322 26.28 -7.84 29.07
C ALA A 322 26.10 -8.43 30.48
N VAL A 323 24.85 -8.72 30.88
CA VAL A 323 24.50 -9.27 32.20
C VAL A 323 24.83 -10.76 32.28
N VAL A 324 24.47 -11.55 31.25
CA VAL A 324 24.47 -13.02 31.27
C VAL A 324 25.81 -13.64 30.79
N SER A 325 26.85 -12.92 30.72
CA SER A 325 28.14 -13.19 30.06
C SER A 325 28.84 -14.56 30.33
N ALA A 326 28.26 -15.50 31.04
CA ALA A 326 29.01 -16.67 31.52
C ALA A 326 28.75 -18.01 30.78
N ARG A 327 27.71 -18.13 29.94
CA ARG A 327 27.40 -19.40 29.24
C ARG A 327 27.22 -19.18 27.76
N GLU A 328 28.11 -19.74 26.96
CA GLU A 328 28.04 -19.68 25.48
C GLU A 328 26.66 -20.15 24.93
N ALA A 329 26.10 -21.20 25.50
CA ALA A 329 24.78 -21.73 25.10
C ALA A 329 23.67 -20.67 25.21
N PHE A 330 23.67 -19.84 26.25
CA PHE A 330 22.63 -18.84 26.44
C PHE A 330 22.72 -17.69 25.41
N PHE A 331 23.94 -17.31 25.02
CA PHE A 331 24.12 -16.35 23.92
C PHE A 331 23.50 -16.83 22.61
N TYR A 332 23.70 -18.09 22.25
CA TYR A 332 23.13 -18.65 21.02
C TYR A 332 21.60 -18.75 21.09
N VAL A 333 21.06 -19.04 22.28
CA VAL A 333 19.59 -19.03 22.49
C VAL A 333 19.03 -17.62 22.30
N LEU A 334 19.64 -16.58 22.89
CA LEU A 334 19.21 -15.20 22.70
C LEU A 334 19.34 -14.77 21.24
N LEU A 335 20.43 -15.12 20.56
CA LEU A 335 20.63 -14.83 19.15
C LEU A 335 19.58 -15.52 18.29
N ALA A 336 19.23 -16.78 18.59
CA ALA A 336 18.20 -17.51 17.88
C ALA A 336 16.81 -16.87 18.07
N ILE A 337 16.46 -16.47 19.29
CA ILE A 337 15.20 -15.78 19.60
C ILE A 337 15.15 -14.43 18.86
N TYR A 338 16.22 -13.63 18.90
CA TYR A 338 16.31 -12.37 18.18
C TYR A 338 16.12 -12.57 16.68
N THR A 339 16.82 -13.55 16.12
CA THR A 339 16.74 -13.91 14.70
C THR A 339 15.31 -14.34 14.33
N ALA A 340 14.66 -15.15 15.17
CA ALA A 340 13.29 -15.59 14.96
C ALA A 340 12.30 -14.41 14.99
N ILE A 341 12.42 -13.51 15.96
CA ILE A 341 11.60 -12.29 16.05
C ILE A 341 11.82 -11.40 14.82
N TYR A 342 13.06 -11.24 14.40
CA TYR A 342 13.41 -10.48 13.21
C TYR A 342 12.76 -11.05 11.95
N PHE A 343 12.90 -12.37 11.69
CA PHE A 343 12.28 -13.02 10.55
C PHE A 343 10.75 -13.01 10.63
N LEU A 344 10.17 -13.19 11.82
CA LEU A 344 8.73 -13.10 12.02
C LEU A 344 8.21 -11.69 11.69
N THR A 345 8.90 -10.66 12.15
CA THR A 345 8.54 -9.27 11.86
C THR A 345 8.63 -8.98 10.36
N MET A 346 9.69 -9.45 9.70
CA MET A 346 9.85 -9.37 8.26
C MET A 346 8.75 -10.09 7.51
N PHE A 347 8.41 -11.31 7.94
CA PHE A 347 7.34 -12.11 7.35
C PHE A 347 5.98 -11.42 7.48
N ILE A 348 5.69 -10.85 8.66
CA ILE A 348 4.46 -10.08 8.92
C ILE A 348 4.40 -8.84 8.02
N VAL A 349 5.49 -8.06 7.94
CA VAL A 349 5.56 -6.87 7.07
C VAL A 349 5.40 -7.24 5.60
N GLU A 350 5.98 -8.36 5.16
CA GLU A 350 5.86 -8.84 3.78
C GLU A 350 4.49 -9.47 3.48
N TRP A 351 3.84 -10.08 4.47
CA TRP A 351 2.49 -10.65 4.32
C TRP A 351 1.41 -9.57 4.35
N ILE A 352 1.49 -8.61 5.28
CA ILE A 352 0.52 -7.50 5.42
C ILE A 352 0.78 -6.43 4.36
N GLY A 353 2.05 -6.21 4.04
CA GLY A 353 2.47 -5.33 2.95
C GLY A 353 2.14 -5.93 1.58
N PRO A 354 2.04 -5.08 0.54
CA PRO A 354 1.81 -5.58 -0.80
C PRO A 354 2.96 -6.52 -1.19
N ARG A 355 2.65 -7.78 -1.49
CA ARG A 355 3.59 -8.80 -2.04
C ARG A 355 4.36 -8.32 -3.29
N THR A 356 4.25 -7.05 -3.57
CA THR A 356 4.80 -6.32 -4.70
C THR A 356 6.12 -5.62 -4.36
N GLY A 357 6.51 -5.46 -3.09
CA GLY A 357 7.69 -4.68 -2.70
C GLY A 357 8.96 -5.13 -3.41
N PHE A 358 9.30 -6.42 -3.32
CA PHE A 358 10.48 -6.99 -4.00
C PHE A 358 10.34 -6.92 -5.54
N ARG A 359 9.14 -7.17 -6.09
CA ARG A 359 8.89 -7.07 -7.53
C ARG A 359 8.95 -5.63 -8.03
N ILE A 360 8.58 -4.64 -7.20
CA ILE A 360 8.69 -3.22 -7.53
C ILE A 360 10.16 -2.79 -7.55
N VAL A 361 10.93 -3.14 -6.52
CA VAL A 361 12.37 -2.90 -6.47
C VAL A 361 13.07 -3.55 -7.66
N TRP A 362 12.75 -4.82 -7.96
CA TRP A 362 13.32 -5.54 -9.09
C TRP A 362 12.96 -4.93 -10.44
N ARG A 363 11.70 -4.50 -10.64
CA ARG A 363 11.28 -3.80 -11.86
C ARG A 363 11.95 -2.44 -11.99
N PHE A 364 12.04 -1.67 -10.88
CA PHE A 364 12.71 -0.38 -10.86
C PHE A 364 14.20 -0.54 -11.20
N LEU A 365 14.90 -1.49 -10.60
CA LEU A 365 16.30 -1.79 -10.90
C LEU A 365 16.49 -2.26 -12.34
N ARG A 366 15.56 -3.06 -12.88
CA ARG A 366 15.60 -3.51 -14.27
C ARG A 366 15.34 -2.38 -15.26
N GLN A 367 14.45 -1.46 -14.92
CA GLN A 367 14.13 -0.25 -15.69
C GLN A 367 15.26 0.79 -15.58
N TYR A 368 15.88 0.91 -14.41
CA TYR A 368 17.06 1.73 -14.17
C TYR A 368 18.25 1.31 -15.03
N LYS A 369 18.49 0.00 -15.17
CA LYS A 369 19.53 -0.53 -16.08
C LYS A 369 19.26 -0.27 -17.58
N ARG A 370 17.99 -0.11 -17.97
CA ARG A 370 17.60 0.20 -19.37
C ARG A 370 17.65 1.69 -19.72
N LEU A 371 17.52 2.56 -18.73
CA LEU A 371 17.55 4.01 -18.92
C LEU A 371 18.99 4.52 -18.70
N LYS A 372 19.69 4.80 -19.80
CA LYS A 372 21.07 5.35 -19.80
C LYS A 372 21.21 6.76 -19.19
N ALA A 373 20.14 7.37 -18.65
CA ALA A 373 20.15 8.74 -18.13
C ALA A 373 19.53 8.83 -16.71
N PRO A 374 20.33 8.83 -15.64
CA PRO A 374 19.85 8.91 -14.26
C PRO A 374 19.09 10.22 -13.92
N HIS A 375 19.35 11.30 -14.64
CA HIS A 375 18.69 12.58 -14.43
C HIS A 375 17.19 12.60 -14.80
N VAL A 376 16.78 11.81 -15.78
CA VAL A 376 15.38 11.71 -16.22
C VAL A 376 14.53 10.99 -15.17
N ILE A 377 15.09 9.95 -14.53
CA ILE A 377 14.40 9.19 -13.47
C ILE A 377 14.18 10.05 -12.22
N LYS A 378 15.19 10.85 -11.84
CA LYS A 378 15.11 11.73 -10.66
C LYS A 378 14.05 12.82 -10.82
N ARG A 379 13.82 13.27 -12.07
CA ARG A 379 12.81 14.29 -12.41
C ARG A 379 11.41 13.68 -12.56
N GLN A 380 11.31 12.47 -13.13
CA GLN A 380 10.04 11.82 -13.45
C GLN A 380 9.41 11.03 -12.29
N TYR A 381 10.24 10.50 -11.36
CA TYR A 381 9.78 9.62 -10.28
C TYR A 381 10.40 9.95 -8.91
N PRO A 382 10.24 11.17 -8.38
CA PRO A 382 10.85 11.52 -7.09
C PRO A 382 10.33 10.67 -5.93
N LEU A 383 9.06 10.27 -5.99
CA LEU A 383 8.41 9.44 -4.96
C LEU A 383 8.79 7.96 -5.07
N ALA A 384 8.90 7.43 -6.29
CA ALA A 384 9.34 6.05 -6.51
C ALA A 384 10.78 5.86 -6.03
N GLY A 385 11.66 6.84 -6.29
CA GLY A 385 13.02 6.84 -5.74
C GLY A 385 13.05 6.86 -4.22
N ALA A 386 12.17 7.62 -3.58
CA ALA A 386 12.04 7.65 -2.13
C ALA A 386 11.55 6.30 -1.56
N ILE A 387 10.54 5.67 -2.16
CA ILE A 387 10.03 4.36 -1.71
C ILE A 387 11.08 3.27 -1.89
N VAL A 388 11.79 3.25 -3.02
CA VAL A 388 12.87 2.27 -3.26
C VAL A 388 14.04 2.51 -2.30
N LEU A 389 14.43 3.76 -2.10
CA LEU A 389 15.47 4.11 -1.13
C LEU A 389 15.06 3.65 0.28
N ASN A 390 13.81 3.82 0.64
CA ASN A 390 13.26 3.38 1.91
C ASN A 390 13.37 1.87 2.11
N LEU A 391 12.97 1.09 1.11
CA LEU A 391 13.10 -0.37 1.16
C LEU A 391 14.56 -0.81 1.23
N ILE A 392 15.46 -0.14 0.48
CA ILE A 392 16.90 -0.42 0.54
C ILE A 392 17.48 -0.07 1.92
N VAL A 393 17.16 1.10 2.46
CA VAL A 393 17.60 1.52 3.80
C VAL A 393 17.11 0.53 4.85
N PHE A 394 15.85 0.11 4.77
CA PHE A 394 15.27 -0.90 5.65
C PHE A 394 16.05 -2.23 5.61
N TRP A 395 16.33 -2.77 4.42
CA TRP A 395 17.08 -4.01 4.25
C TRP A 395 18.54 -3.87 4.68
N VAL A 396 19.20 -2.75 4.35
CA VAL A 396 20.60 -2.49 4.70
C VAL A 396 20.75 -2.32 6.21
N THR A 397 19.88 -1.56 6.87
CA THR A 397 19.92 -1.38 8.33
C THR A 397 19.66 -2.69 9.07
N SER A 398 18.75 -3.50 8.58
CA SER A 398 18.41 -4.80 9.16
C SER A 398 19.57 -5.82 9.00
N LEU A 399 20.19 -5.85 7.83
CA LEU A 399 21.35 -6.72 7.57
C LEU A 399 22.59 -6.25 8.33
N SER A 400 22.83 -4.94 8.39
CA SER A 400 23.98 -4.37 9.12
C SER A 400 23.89 -4.65 10.62
N ALA A 401 22.70 -4.63 11.21
CA ALA A 401 22.49 -5.00 12.60
C ALA A 401 22.95 -6.43 12.89
N TYR A 402 22.65 -7.37 12.01
CA TYR A 402 23.06 -8.77 12.13
C TYR A 402 24.60 -8.92 12.01
N VAL A 403 25.21 -8.25 11.03
CA VAL A 403 26.68 -8.25 10.83
C VAL A 403 27.39 -7.65 12.02
N VAL A 404 26.89 -6.56 12.60
CA VAL A 404 27.44 -5.92 13.79
C VAL A 404 27.43 -6.88 14.98
N ILE A 405 26.37 -7.62 15.22
CA ILE A 405 26.31 -8.63 16.32
C ILE A 405 27.40 -9.69 16.14
N LEU A 406 27.56 -10.23 14.92
CA LEU A 406 28.59 -11.24 14.63
C LEU A 406 30.00 -10.67 14.80
N PHE A 407 30.25 -9.43 14.36
CA PHE A 407 31.57 -8.77 14.50
C PHE A 407 31.94 -8.50 15.96
N ILE A 408 30.98 -8.03 16.78
CA ILE A 408 31.16 -7.79 18.21
C ILE A 408 31.54 -9.11 18.91
N ARG A 409 30.86 -10.20 18.55
CA ARG A 409 31.13 -11.54 19.08
C ARG A 409 32.57 -11.97 18.75
N ALA A 410 32.96 -11.91 17.47
CA ALA A 410 34.30 -12.30 17.02
C ALA A 410 35.37 -11.51 17.76
N LYS A 411 35.15 -10.21 18.00
CA LYS A 411 36.07 -9.37 18.76
C LYS A 411 36.13 -9.75 20.25
N SER A 412 34.99 -10.01 20.88
CA SER A 412 34.91 -10.47 22.28
C SER A 412 35.66 -11.79 22.48
N ASP A 413 35.47 -12.75 21.57
CA ASP A 413 36.15 -14.04 21.61
C ASP A 413 37.66 -13.92 21.41
N SER A 414 38.14 -12.97 20.61
CA SER A 414 39.57 -12.70 20.44
C SER A 414 40.22 -12.08 21.69
N GLU A 415 39.50 -11.17 22.37
CA GLU A 415 39.98 -10.56 23.62
C GLU A 415 40.07 -11.60 24.78
N VAL A 416 39.10 -12.51 24.85
CA VAL A 416 39.11 -13.60 25.84
C VAL A 416 40.27 -14.57 25.58
N ARG A 417 40.55 -14.93 24.32
CA ARG A 417 41.71 -15.80 23.97
C ARG A 417 43.05 -15.16 24.30
N LEU A 418 43.22 -13.84 24.10
CA LEU A 418 44.43 -13.11 24.47
C LEU A 418 44.65 -13.05 26.00
N ALA A 419 43.55 -12.96 26.77
CA ALA A 419 43.64 -12.92 28.24
C ALA A 419 43.90 -14.31 28.87
N THR A 420 43.60 -15.40 28.15
CA THR A 420 43.79 -16.78 28.61
C THR A 420 45.04 -17.47 28.08
N SER A 421 45.83 -16.78 27.21
CA SER A 421 47.09 -17.32 26.73
C SER A 421 48.09 -17.35 27.90
N PRO A 422 48.72 -18.50 28.23
CA PRO A 422 49.73 -18.58 29.29
C PRO A 422 50.92 -17.67 28.93
N ALA A 423 51.41 -16.92 29.94
CA ALA A 423 52.61 -16.11 29.80
C ALA A 423 53.77 -16.98 29.30
N PRO A 424 54.58 -16.49 28.34
CA PRO A 424 55.77 -17.22 27.90
C PRO A 424 56.65 -17.53 29.12
N SER A 425 56.98 -18.81 29.33
CA SER A 425 57.90 -19.24 30.37
C SER A 425 59.20 -18.48 30.22
N PRO A 426 59.72 -17.87 31.28
CA PRO A 426 61.08 -17.26 31.20
C PRO A 426 62.08 -18.36 30.91
N LEU A 427 62.88 -18.19 29.87
CA LEU A 427 64.13 -18.94 29.60
C LEU A 427 65.22 -18.59 30.58
#